data_a5f65c77b1843bf1334f2583adf545b2
#
_entry.id   a5f65c77b1843bf1334f2583adf545b2
#
_cell.length_a   1.000
_cell.length_b   1.000
_cell.length_c   1.000
_cell.angle_alpha   90.00
_cell.angle_beta   90.00
_cell.angle_gamma   90.00
#
_symmetry.space_group_name_H-M   'P 1'
#
loop_
_entity.id
_entity.type
_entity.pdbx_description
1 polymer ?
#
loop_
_entity_poly.entity_id
_entity_poly.type
_entity_poly.pdbx_seq_one_letter_code
_entity_poly.pdbx_strand_id
1 'polypeptide(L)'
;MTPLELDLNDLYLFTHVVQRQGFTAAARALGVPKSRISRRIRLLEERLDTRLLQRTSRQLSLTDAGEVLYRHCQAMLAEAQAGEAAVRQRQQEPSGLVRISVPITMADALLARLLPAFMAQYPKVRLAVQASNRQVDLLEEGLDVVIRGVAFEQPPSSLVQVPLCTVQWGVLATPAWLSRHNVLAHPRQLEGEDALLFSSLERQADLLRLRHDSGESEEVAVNVLLRSDNVQTLKQAALAGLGMVGLPLYACVNELADGRLQQLLPEWRPKDGKLVMLYPARRGLSPAVRALIDFIKVQLPALLAEVGRPR
;
A
#
# COMPACT_ATOMS: atom_id res chain seq x y z
N MET A 1 -20.17 -12.17 -30.68
CA MET A 1 -20.56 -11.13 -29.71
C MET A 1 -21.86 -10.53 -30.19
N THR A 2 -22.94 -10.72 -29.46
CA THR A 2 -24.23 -10.07 -29.75
C THR A 2 -24.04 -8.56 -29.56
N PRO A 3 -24.50 -7.71 -30.52
CA PRO A 3 -24.41 -6.26 -30.35
C PRO A 3 -25.11 -5.85 -29.04
N LEU A 4 -24.47 -4.96 -28.25
CA LEU A 4 -25.14 -4.38 -27.09
C LEU A 4 -26.39 -3.62 -27.61
N GLU A 5 -27.58 -4.09 -27.27
CA GLU A 5 -28.82 -3.36 -27.51
C GLU A 5 -28.91 -2.06 -26.71
N LEU A 6 -27.92 -1.81 -25.86
CA LEU A 6 -27.82 -0.68 -24.94
C LEU A 6 -27.09 0.50 -25.61
N ASP A 7 -27.79 1.62 -25.81
CA ASP A 7 -27.17 2.88 -26.21
C ASP A 7 -26.70 3.66 -24.96
N LEU A 8 -25.37 3.74 -24.76
CA LEU A 8 -24.78 4.45 -23.63
C LEU A 8 -25.10 5.95 -23.62
N ASN A 9 -25.39 6.53 -24.80
CA ASN A 9 -25.82 7.94 -24.87
C ASN A 9 -27.17 8.18 -24.21
N ASP A 10 -28.09 7.20 -24.23
CA ASP A 10 -29.35 7.32 -23.52
C ASP A 10 -29.15 7.41 -22.00
N LEU A 11 -28.24 6.59 -21.47
CA LEU A 11 -27.89 6.61 -20.06
C LEU A 11 -27.18 7.93 -19.66
N TYR A 12 -26.32 8.44 -20.55
CA TYR A 12 -25.68 9.74 -20.37
C TYR A 12 -26.70 10.88 -20.31
N LEU A 13 -27.64 10.93 -21.27
CA LEU A 13 -28.69 11.95 -21.32
C LEU A 13 -29.62 11.84 -20.08
N PHE A 14 -30.00 10.63 -19.69
CA PHE A 14 -30.80 10.39 -18.49
C PHE A 14 -30.12 10.94 -17.24
N THR A 15 -28.84 10.62 -17.05
CA THR A 15 -28.07 11.12 -15.89
C THR A 15 -28.06 12.65 -15.84
N HIS A 16 -27.83 13.30 -16.96
CA HIS A 16 -27.82 14.76 -17.02
C HIS A 16 -29.19 15.41 -16.78
N VAL A 17 -30.29 14.77 -17.21
CA VAL A 17 -31.63 15.27 -16.92
C VAL A 17 -31.95 15.21 -15.43
N VAL A 18 -31.52 14.13 -14.75
CA VAL A 18 -31.69 13.96 -13.30
C VAL A 18 -30.81 14.96 -12.54
N GLN A 19 -29.51 15.03 -12.84
CA GLN A 19 -28.57 15.93 -12.15
C GLN A 19 -28.97 17.39 -12.23
N ARG A 20 -29.55 17.80 -13.35
CA ARG A 20 -29.96 19.19 -13.60
C ARG A 20 -31.43 19.45 -13.33
N GLN A 21 -32.12 18.45 -12.75
CA GLN A 21 -33.53 18.54 -12.34
C GLN A 21 -34.47 18.99 -13.46
N GLY A 22 -34.10 18.67 -14.73
CA GLY A 22 -35.00 19.03 -15.84
C GLY A 22 -34.41 18.92 -17.23
N PHE A 23 -35.32 18.67 -18.19
CA PHE A 23 -34.97 18.52 -19.62
C PHE A 23 -34.43 19.81 -20.24
N THR A 24 -34.95 20.95 -19.86
CA THR A 24 -34.53 22.25 -20.43
C THR A 24 -33.11 22.63 -19.94
N ALA A 25 -32.86 22.40 -18.65
CA ALA A 25 -31.52 22.65 -18.06
C ALA A 25 -30.46 21.68 -18.65
N ALA A 26 -30.84 20.40 -18.81
CA ALA A 26 -29.96 19.42 -19.47
C ALA A 26 -29.69 19.78 -20.95
N ALA A 27 -30.72 20.18 -21.69
CA ALA A 27 -30.63 20.60 -23.10
C ALA A 27 -29.64 21.76 -23.28
N ARG A 28 -29.74 22.78 -22.43
CA ARG A 28 -28.84 23.95 -22.46
C ARG A 28 -27.39 23.55 -22.15
N ALA A 29 -27.22 22.67 -21.15
CA ALA A 29 -25.89 22.27 -20.71
C ALA A 29 -25.16 21.35 -21.71
N LEU A 30 -25.91 20.53 -22.44
CA LEU A 30 -25.37 19.57 -23.41
C LEU A 30 -25.33 20.10 -24.84
N GLY A 31 -25.91 21.27 -25.12
CA GLY A 31 -26.04 21.80 -26.48
C GLY A 31 -26.94 20.93 -27.38
N VAL A 32 -27.87 20.17 -26.79
CA VAL A 32 -28.74 19.23 -27.52
C VAL A 32 -30.19 19.69 -27.41
N PRO A 33 -30.98 19.65 -28.51
CA PRO A 33 -32.38 20.04 -28.47
C PRO A 33 -33.20 19.24 -27.42
N LYS A 34 -34.06 19.94 -26.64
CA LYS A 34 -34.91 19.32 -25.61
C LYS A 34 -35.74 18.16 -26.18
N SER A 35 -36.29 18.33 -27.40
CA SER A 35 -37.08 17.30 -28.08
C SER A 35 -36.28 16.01 -28.30
N ARG A 36 -34.98 16.13 -28.67
CA ARG A 36 -34.10 14.99 -28.84
C ARG A 36 -33.86 14.25 -27.52
N ILE A 37 -33.54 14.98 -26.44
CA ILE A 37 -33.34 14.38 -25.12
C ILE A 37 -34.63 13.67 -24.66
N SER A 38 -35.80 14.34 -24.78
CA SER A 38 -37.06 13.76 -24.37
C SER A 38 -37.42 12.48 -25.16
N ARG A 39 -37.14 12.47 -26.45
CA ARG A 39 -37.36 11.29 -27.31
C ARG A 39 -36.44 10.13 -26.91
N ARG A 40 -35.16 10.39 -26.67
CA ARG A 40 -34.16 9.36 -26.30
C ARG A 40 -34.49 8.74 -24.93
N ILE A 41 -34.90 9.55 -23.95
CA ILE A 41 -35.29 9.03 -22.64
C ILE A 41 -36.60 8.21 -22.75
N ARG A 42 -37.55 8.62 -23.57
CA ARG A 42 -38.74 7.81 -23.81
C ARG A 42 -38.40 6.46 -24.43
N LEU A 43 -37.52 6.40 -25.42
CA LEU A 43 -37.04 5.14 -26.01
C LEU A 43 -36.29 4.26 -25.00
N LEU A 44 -35.58 4.87 -24.06
CA LEU A 44 -34.93 4.15 -22.94
C LEU A 44 -35.98 3.51 -22.01
N GLU A 45 -37.02 4.28 -21.64
CA GLU A 45 -38.15 3.80 -20.82
C GLU A 45 -38.92 2.68 -21.53
N GLU A 46 -39.21 2.83 -22.83
CA GLU A 46 -39.85 1.81 -23.67
C GLU A 46 -39.02 0.52 -23.75
N ARG A 47 -37.72 0.64 -23.94
CA ARG A 47 -36.81 -0.52 -23.98
C ARG A 47 -36.72 -1.27 -22.65
N LEU A 48 -36.81 -0.56 -21.53
CA LEU A 48 -36.76 -1.14 -20.18
C LEU A 48 -38.17 -1.53 -19.66
N ASP A 49 -39.20 -1.32 -20.46
CA ASP A 49 -40.57 -1.54 -20.12
C ASP A 49 -40.93 -0.96 -18.74
N THR A 50 -40.35 0.20 -18.42
CA THR A 50 -40.61 0.87 -17.13
C THR A 50 -40.37 2.37 -17.22
N ARG A 51 -41.10 3.13 -16.42
CA ARG A 51 -40.86 4.56 -16.28
C ARG A 51 -39.73 4.82 -15.30
N LEU A 52 -38.81 5.67 -15.71
CA LEU A 52 -37.65 6.10 -14.90
C LEU A 52 -37.92 7.47 -14.26
N LEU A 53 -38.74 8.30 -14.91
CA LEU A 53 -39.01 9.66 -14.48
C LEU A 53 -40.52 9.85 -14.24
N GLN A 54 -40.86 10.42 -13.10
CA GLN A 54 -42.20 10.95 -12.83
C GLN A 54 -42.22 12.42 -13.24
N ARG A 55 -43.18 12.74 -14.11
CA ARG A 55 -43.42 14.11 -14.58
C ARG A 55 -44.65 14.66 -13.89
N THR A 56 -44.47 15.54 -12.94
CA THR A 56 -45.57 16.40 -12.46
C THR A 56 -45.43 17.78 -13.12
N SER A 57 -46.48 18.57 -13.13
CA SER A 57 -46.47 19.91 -13.73
C SER A 57 -45.50 20.88 -13.05
N ARG A 58 -44.91 20.52 -11.91
CA ARG A 58 -44.06 21.39 -11.10
C ARG A 58 -42.67 20.83 -10.81
N GLN A 59 -42.45 19.49 -10.86
CA GLN A 59 -41.17 18.88 -10.53
C GLN A 59 -40.89 17.60 -11.33
N LEU A 60 -39.61 17.36 -11.63
CA LEU A 60 -39.10 16.12 -12.15
C LEU A 60 -38.55 15.30 -10.98
N SER A 61 -39.07 14.09 -10.77
CA SER A 61 -38.57 13.14 -9.78
C SER A 61 -38.26 11.80 -10.41
N LEU A 62 -37.42 11.03 -9.75
CA LEU A 62 -37.11 9.64 -10.12
C LEU A 62 -38.24 8.71 -9.62
N THR A 63 -38.47 7.63 -10.35
CA THR A 63 -39.13 6.43 -9.83
C THR A 63 -38.13 5.57 -9.08
N ASP A 64 -38.57 4.54 -8.35
CA ASP A 64 -37.68 3.57 -7.70
C ASP A 64 -36.75 2.90 -8.72
N ALA A 65 -37.27 2.52 -9.90
CA ALA A 65 -36.49 2.00 -11.02
C ALA A 65 -35.51 3.05 -11.56
N GLY A 66 -35.93 4.30 -11.62
CA GLY A 66 -35.09 5.44 -12.02
C GLY A 66 -33.93 5.67 -11.05
N GLU A 67 -34.14 5.55 -9.74
CA GLU A 67 -33.09 5.67 -8.74
C GLU A 67 -32.04 4.56 -8.86
N VAL A 68 -32.50 3.32 -9.05
CA VAL A 68 -31.61 2.17 -9.28
C VAL A 68 -30.75 2.41 -10.51
N LEU A 69 -31.36 2.73 -11.65
CA LEU A 69 -30.65 2.99 -12.90
C LEU A 69 -29.71 4.18 -12.78
N TYR A 70 -30.12 5.26 -12.11
CA TYR A 70 -29.33 6.47 -11.95
C TYR A 70 -28.00 6.19 -11.21
N ARG A 71 -28.03 5.40 -10.14
CA ARG A 71 -26.81 4.98 -9.42
C ARG A 71 -25.82 4.22 -10.32
N HIS A 72 -26.32 3.29 -11.13
CA HIS A 72 -25.50 2.55 -12.08
C HIS A 72 -24.96 3.44 -13.20
N CYS A 73 -25.76 4.36 -13.71
CA CYS A 73 -25.32 5.33 -14.72
C CYS A 73 -24.23 6.27 -14.19
N GLN A 74 -24.36 6.73 -12.95
CA GLN A 74 -23.32 7.54 -12.30
C GLN A 74 -21.98 6.76 -12.20
N ALA A 75 -22.04 5.51 -11.78
CA ALA A 75 -20.85 4.66 -11.68
C ALA A 75 -20.20 4.44 -13.05
N MET A 76 -20.98 4.15 -14.08
CA MET A 76 -20.53 3.96 -15.45
C MET A 76 -19.83 5.22 -16.00
N LEU A 77 -20.46 6.39 -15.86
CA LEU A 77 -19.89 7.66 -16.34
C LEU A 77 -18.60 8.02 -15.60
N ALA A 78 -18.58 7.78 -14.30
CA ALA A 78 -17.38 7.99 -13.50
C ALA A 78 -16.24 7.06 -13.94
N GLU A 79 -16.52 5.81 -14.34
CA GLU A 79 -15.51 4.88 -14.85
C GLU A 79 -15.00 5.27 -16.24
N ALA A 80 -15.89 5.69 -17.13
CA ALA A 80 -15.50 6.21 -18.45
C ALA A 80 -14.59 7.44 -18.33
N GLN A 81 -14.93 8.40 -17.46
CA GLN A 81 -14.10 9.57 -17.19
C GLN A 81 -12.75 9.20 -16.57
N ALA A 82 -12.71 8.20 -15.68
CA ALA A 82 -11.47 7.68 -15.12
C ALA A 82 -10.58 7.04 -16.18
N GLY A 83 -11.18 6.31 -17.13
CA GLY A 83 -10.47 5.75 -18.29
C GLY A 83 -9.84 6.81 -19.18
N GLU A 84 -10.60 7.84 -19.55
CA GLU A 84 -10.05 8.97 -20.34
C GLU A 84 -8.94 9.72 -19.56
N ALA A 85 -9.15 9.97 -18.27
CA ALA A 85 -8.15 10.60 -17.42
C ALA A 85 -6.86 9.76 -17.34
N ALA A 86 -6.98 8.43 -17.23
CA ALA A 86 -5.85 7.52 -17.21
C ALA A 86 -5.03 7.56 -18.51
N VAL A 87 -5.71 7.66 -19.66
CA VAL A 87 -5.04 7.80 -20.97
C VAL A 87 -4.35 9.16 -21.11
N ARG A 88 -5.03 10.23 -20.74
CA ARG A 88 -4.46 11.59 -20.77
C ARG A 88 -3.26 11.71 -19.82
N GLN A 89 -3.31 11.11 -18.64
CA GLN A 89 -2.22 11.09 -17.68
C GLN A 89 -0.99 10.31 -18.16
N ARG A 90 -1.17 9.26 -18.99
CA ARG A 90 -0.05 8.54 -19.60
C ARG A 90 0.75 9.39 -20.60
N GLN A 91 0.16 10.44 -21.13
CA GLN A 91 0.81 11.36 -22.05
C GLN A 91 1.49 12.56 -21.37
N GLN A 92 1.26 12.75 -20.08
CA GLN A 92 1.90 13.81 -19.32
C GLN A 92 3.18 13.29 -18.66
N GLU A 93 4.28 14.01 -18.86
CA GLU A 93 5.54 13.76 -18.19
C GLU A 93 5.34 13.87 -16.64
N PRO A 94 5.73 12.84 -15.87
CA PRO A 94 5.61 12.89 -14.40
C PRO A 94 6.29 14.13 -13.83
N SER A 95 5.55 14.94 -13.09
CA SER A 95 6.04 16.19 -12.50
C SER A 95 5.27 16.55 -11.24
N GLY A 96 5.87 17.37 -10.37
CA GLY A 96 5.25 17.84 -9.14
C GLY A 96 5.81 17.16 -7.88
N LEU A 97 5.25 17.51 -6.71
CA LEU A 97 5.67 17.01 -5.41
C LEU A 97 4.91 15.73 -5.05
N VAL A 98 5.64 14.70 -4.63
CA VAL A 98 5.10 13.47 -4.06
C VAL A 98 5.57 13.33 -2.61
N ARG A 99 4.64 13.10 -1.70
CA ARG A 99 4.87 12.90 -0.26
C ARG A 99 4.76 11.44 0.09
N ILE A 100 5.84 10.86 0.61
CA ILE A 100 5.91 9.45 0.98
C ILE A 100 6.34 9.28 2.43
N SER A 101 5.69 8.37 3.17
CA SER A 101 6.13 7.95 4.50
C SER A 101 6.52 6.48 4.51
N VAL A 102 7.69 6.18 5.09
CA VAL A 102 8.26 4.83 5.15
C VAL A 102 8.86 4.56 6.54
N PRO A 103 9.04 3.28 6.95
CA PRO A 103 9.79 2.95 8.17
C PRO A 103 11.21 3.51 8.11
N ILE A 104 11.73 3.94 9.27
CA ILE A 104 13.08 4.54 9.38
C ILE A 104 14.13 3.63 8.75
N THR A 105 14.17 2.36 9.14
CA THR A 105 15.14 1.39 8.63
C THR A 105 15.05 1.20 7.12
N MET A 106 13.83 1.25 6.56
CA MET A 106 13.63 1.17 5.11
C MET A 106 14.13 2.42 4.40
N ALA A 107 13.92 3.60 4.99
CA ALA A 107 14.45 4.86 4.45
C ALA A 107 15.97 4.79 4.30
N ASP A 108 16.66 4.36 5.36
CA ASP A 108 18.12 4.34 5.45
C ASP A 108 18.75 3.25 4.56
N ALA A 109 18.22 2.03 4.60
CA ALA A 109 18.87 0.88 3.97
C ALA A 109 18.42 0.62 2.52
N LEU A 110 17.18 0.95 2.17
CA LEU A 110 16.59 0.60 0.87
C LEU A 110 16.26 1.84 0.04
N LEU A 111 15.45 2.76 0.59
CA LEU A 111 14.95 3.89 -0.19
C LEU A 111 16.10 4.83 -0.60
N ALA A 112 17.07 5.06 0.29
CA ALA A 112 18.26 5.85 -0.01
C ALA A 112 19.05 5.33 -1.23
N ARG A 113 19.00 4.02 -1.51
CA ARG A 113 19.62 3.41 -2.70
C ARG A 113 18.77 3.52 -3.95
N LEU A 114 17.45 3.57 -3.81
CA LEU A 114 16.50 3.60 -4.92
C LEU A 114 16.20 5.01 -5.44
N LEU A 115 16.11 5.99 -4.55
CA LEU A 115 15.67 7.34 -4.91
C LEU A 115 16.58 8.05 -5.94
N PRO A 116 17.92 7.93 -5.93
CA PRO A 116 18.75 8.58 -6.93
C PRO A 116 18.41 8.13 -8.36
N ALA A 117 18.15 6.83 -8.57
CA ALA A 117 17.76 6.29 -9.86
C ALA A 117 16.36 6.79 -10.28
N PHE A 118 15.40 6.83 -9.35
CA PHE A 118 14.08 7.38 -9.61
C PHE A 118 14.14 8.85 -10.02
N MET A 119 14.87 9.68 -9.28
CA MET A 119 14.98 11.11 -9.55
C MET A 119 15.72 11.41 -10.86
N ALA A 120 16.70 10.57 -11.23
CA ALA A 120 17.35 10.65 -12.54
C ALA A 120 16.38 10.32 -13.68
N GLN A 121 15.51 9.32 -13.50
CA GLN A 121 14.50 8.92 -14.49
C GLN A 121 13.35 9.95 -14.61
N TYR A 122 12.99 10.64 -13.52
CA TYR A 122 11.88 11.60 -13.48
C TYR A 122 12.32 12.95 -12.90
N PRO A 123 13.11 13.75 -13.64
CA PRO A 123 13.77 14.94 -13.12
C PRO A 123 12.83 16.09 -12.73
N LYS A 124 11.56 16.05 -13.18
CA LYS A 124 10.54 17.03 -12.82
C LYS A 124 9.72 16.64 -11.57
N VAL A 125 9.97 15.45 -11.03
CA VAL A 125 9.34 14.99 -9.78
C VAL A 125 10.17 15.47 -8.59
N ARG A 126 9.50 16.00 -7.59
CA ARG A 126 10.08 16.35 -6.28
C ARG A 126 9.55 15.37 -5.24
N LEU A 127 10.37 14.96 -4.30
CA LEU A 127 10.00 14.03 -3.23
C LEU A 127 10.10 14.71 -1.87
N ALA A 128 9.10 14.48 -1.03
CA ALA A 128 9.16 14.73 0.41
C ALA A 128 9.05 13.37 1.12
N VAL A 129 10.15 12.93 1.74
CA VAL A 129 10.23 11.63 2.40
C VAL A 129 10.15 11.82 3.91
N GLN A 130 9.19 11.19 4.55
CA GLN A 130 9.05 11.12 6.00
C GLN A 130 9.44 9.72 6.47
N ALA A 131 10.55 9.61 7.19
CA ALA A 131 10.97 8.39 7.85
C ALA A 131 10.35 8.32 9.26
N SER A 132 9.46 7.36 9.49
CA SER A 132 8.76 7.22 10.77
C SER A 132 8.25 5.80 10.99
N ASN A 133 8.39 5.30 12.24
CA ASN A 133 7.80 4.01 12.64
C ASN A 133 6.39 4.15 13.21
N ARG A 134 5.92 5.38 13.46
CA ARG A 134 4.56 5.60 13.96
C ARG A 134 3.52 5.23 12.90
N GLN A 135 2.35 4.82 13.36
CA GLN A 135 1.18 4.71 12.51
C GLN A 135 0.75 6.13 12.08
N VAL A 136 0.57 6.33 10.78
CA VAL A 136 0.20 7.63 10.19
C VAL A 136 -1.16 7.51 9.52
N ASP A 137 -1.99 8.54 9.63
CA ASP A 137 -3.16 8.68 8.77
C ASP A 137 -2.75 9.35 7.46
N LEU A 138 -2.80 8.58 6.37
CA LEU A 138 -2.37 9.02 5.05
C LEU A 138 -3.16 10.24 4.56
N LEU A 139 -4.47 10.27 4.82
CA LEU A 139 -5.35 11.34 4.35
C LEU A 139 -5.21 12.61 5.20
N GLU A 140 -5.15 12.47 6.52
CA GLU A 140 -5.02 13.61 7.44
C GLU A 140 -3.65 14.30 7.31
N GLU A 141 -2.59 13.49 7.10
CA GLU A 141 -1.22 14.02 6.97
C GLU A 141 -0.87 14.47 5.55
N GLY A 142 -1.80 14.34 4.60
CA GLY A 142 -1.59 14.76 3.21
C GLY A 142 -0.49 13.98 2.49
N LEU A 143 -0.33 12.70 2.83
CA LEU A 143 0.62 11.79 2.20
C LEU A 143 0.02 11.18 0.94
N ASP A 144 0.83 11.01 -0.10
CA ASP A 144 0.43 10.38 -1.35
C ASP A 144 0.64 8.87 -1.32
N VAL A 145 1.71 8.43 -0.64
CA VAL A 145 2.10 7.02 -0.52
C VAL A 145 2.62 6.74 0.88
N VAL A 146 2.23 5.61 1.43
CA VAL A 146 2.76 5.11 2.71
C VAL A 146 3.23 3.66 2.53
N ILE A 147 4.43 3.33 3.02
CA ILE A 147 4.92 1.95 3.09
C ILE A 147 5.04 1.55 4.55
N ARG A 148 4.54 0.37 4.91
CA ARG A 148 4.57 -0.14 6.28
C ARG A 148 4.86 -1.64 6.32
N GLY A 149 5.36 -2.09 7.47
CA GLY A 149 5.65 -3.50 7.74
C GLY A 149 4.45 -4.33 8.18
N VAL A 150 3.26 -3.72 8.30
CA VAL A 150 2.03 -4.39 8.73
C VAL A 150 0.93 -4.10 7.71
N ALA A 151 0.30 -5.17 7.22
CA ALA A 151 -0.87 -5.07 6.36
C ALA A 151 -2.13 -4.93 7.20
N PHE A 152 -3.08 -4.13 6.74
CA PHE A 152 -4.45 -4.21 7.23
C PHE A 152 -5.07 -5.52 6.73
N GLU A 153 -5.78 -6.24 7.59
CA GLU A 153 -6.57 -7.40 7.15
C GLU A 153 -7.67 -6.96 6.17
N GLN A 154 -8.30 -5.82 6.48
CA GLN A 154 -9.26 -5.13 5.62
C GLN A 154 -8.90 -3.65 5.58
N PRO A 155 -8.22 -3.17 4.52
CA PRO A 155 -7.94 -1.75 4.40
C PRO A 155 -9.25 -0.96 4.25
N PRO A 156 -9.31 0.27 4.79
CA PRO A 156 -10.45 1.16 4.55
C PRO A 156 -10.71 1.30 3.04
N SER A 157 -11.98 1.38 2.64
CA SER A 157 -12.38 1.53 1.22
C SER A 157 -11.80 2.78 0.53
N SER A 158 -11.34 3.75 1.33
CA SER A 158 -10.64 4.95 0.87
C SER A 158 -9.18 4.72 0.47
N LEU A 159 -8.60 3.54 0.78
CA LEU A 159 -7.21 3.19 0.53
C LEU A 159 -7.09 1.96 -0.36
N VAL A 160 -6.08 1.96 -1.21
CA VAL A 160 -5.60 0.77 -1.92
C VAL A 160 -4.39 0.25 -1.18
N GLN A 161 -4.40 -1.05 -0.85
CA GLN A 161 -3.27 -1.76 -0.27
C GLN A 161 -2.67 -2.71 -1.32
N VAL A 162 -1.38 -2.55 -1.56
CA VAL A 162 -0.63 -3.41 -2.48
C VAL A 162 0.51 -4.09 -1.74
N PRO A 163 0.58 -5.42 -1.73
CA PRO A 163 1.74 -6.13 -1.21
C PRO A 163 2.96 -5.82 -2.08
N LEU A 164 4.09 -5.52 -1.45
CA LEU A 164 5.36 -5.24 -2.14
C LEU A 164 6.29 -6.45 -2.12
N CYS A 165 6.65 -6.88 -0.92
CA CYS A 165 7.63 -7.97 -0.74
C CYS A 165 7.58 -8.51 0.69
N THR A 166 8.19 -9.66 0.88
CA THR A 166 8.49 -10.25 2.18
C THR A 166 9.88 -9.81 2.62
N VAL A 167 10.02 -9.46 3.88
CA VAL A 167 11.28 -9.09 4.53
C VAL A 167 11.69 -10.22 5.45
N GLN A 168 12.84 -10.82 5.16
CA GLN A 168 13.41 -11.86 6.01
C GLN A 168 13.99 -11.25 7.29
N TRP A 169 13.69 -11.90 8.39
CA TRP A 169 14.24 -11.59 9.71
C TRP A 169 15.16 -12.73 10.13
N GLY A 170 16.20 -12.41 10.92
CA GLY A 170 17.06 -13.40 11.54
C GLY A 170 17.35 -13.06 12.98
N VAL A 171 17.70 -14.05 13.78
CA VAL A 171 18.29 -13.85 15.11
C VAL A 171 19.79 -13.72 14.93
N LEU A 172 20.35 -12.64 15.43
CA LEU A 172 21.75 -12.26 15.22
C LEU A 172 22.45 -12.05 16.56
N ALA A 173 23.73 -12.39 16.60
CA ALA A 173 24.63 -12.05 17.71
C ALA A 173 26.06 -11.85 17.20
N THR A 174 26.94 -11.32 18.06
CA THR A 174 28.39 -11.25 17.76
C THR A 174 29.07 -12.60 17.86
N PRO A 175 30.21 -12.82 17.16
CA PRO A 175 31.05 -14.02 17.33
C PRO A 175 31.46 -14.24 18.80
N ALA A 176 31.76 -13.16 19.53
CA ALA A 176 32.10 -13.23 20.96
C ALA A 176 30.95 -13.75 21.84
N TRP A 177 29.70 -13.43 21.47
CA TRP A 177 28.53 -14.02 22.14
C TRP A 177 28.43 -15.51 21.83
N LEU A 178 28.54 -15.89 20.54
CA LEU A 178 28.48 -17.29 20.11
C LEU A 178 29.56 -18.16 20.72
N SER A 179 30.79 -17.66 20.89
CA SER A 179 31.90 -18.42 21.48
C SER A 179 31.68 -18.83 22.96
N ARG A 180 30.71 -18.21 23.64
CA ARG A 180 30.32 -18.57 25.01
C ARG A 180 29.26 -19.65 25.07
N HIS A 181 28.73 -20.06 23.91
CA HIS A 181 27.66 -21.03 23.79
C HIS A 181 28.15 -22.27 23.02
N ASN A 182 27.56 -23.41 23.32
CA ASN A 182 27.73 -24.62 22.50
C ASN A 182 27.05 -24.40 21.13
N VAL A 183 27.29 -25.31 20.19
CA VAL A 183 26.61 -25.29 18.90
C VAL A 183 25.10 -25.25 19.13
N LEU A 184 24.49 -24.16 18.68
CA LEU A 184 23.03 -23.98 18.79
C LEU A 184 22.36 -24.76 17.65
N ALA A 185 21.46 -25.67 18.01
CA ALA A 185 20.68 -26.49 17.09
C ALA A 185 19.17 -26.28 17.25
N HIS A 186 18.71 -25.76 18.39
CA HIS A 186 17.29 -25.59 18.66
C HIS A 186 17.02 -24.33 19.50
N PRO A 187 15.89 -23.62 19.26
CA PRO A 187 15.53 -22.39 19.98
C PRO A 187 15.52 -22.51 21.51
N ARG A 188 15.12 -23.63 22.06
CA ARG A 188 15.11 -23.88 23.55
C ARG A 188 16.45 -23.65 24.19
N GLN A 189 17.56 -23.76 23.45
CA GLN A 189 18.90 -23.47 23.95
C GLN A 189 19.15 -21.98 24.20
N LEU A 190 18.23 -21.11 23.74
CA LEU A 190 18.24 -19.66 23.98
C LEU A 190 17.43 -19.24 25.21
N GLU A 191 16.88 -20.21 25.98
CA GLU A 191 16.06 -19.93 27.16
C GLU A 191 16.88 -19.23 28.24
N GLY A 192 16.35 -18.08 28.73
CA GLY A 192 17.02 -17.26 29.73
C GLY A 192 18.17 -16.41 29.25
N GLU A 193 18.56 -16.50 27.95
CA GLU A 193 19.65 -15.72 27.39
C GLU A 193 19.26 -14.24 27.22
N ASP A 194 20.30 -13.38 27.31
CA ASP A 194 20.17 -11.94 27.14
C ASP A 194 19.73 -11.60 25.71
N ALA A 195 18.60 -10.87 25.60
CA ALA A 195 17.97 -10.54 24.33
C ALA A 195 17.61 -9.04 24.20
N LEU A 196 17.65 -8.58 22.96
CA LEU A 196 17.24 -7.23 22.56
C LEU A 196 16.04 -7.37 21.63
N LEU A 197 14.87 -6.87 22.04
CA LEU A 197 13.63 -7.16 21.34
C LEU A 197 13.11 -5.93 20.56
N PHE A 198 12.79 -6.17 19.29
CA PHE A 198 12.09 -5.19 18.47
C PHE A 198 10.60 -5.21 18.83
N SER A 199 10.15 -4.15 19.49
CA SER A 199 8.74 -3.97 19.82
C SER A 199 8.42 -2.51 20.14
N SER A 200 7.13 -2.14 20.05
CA SER A 200 6.63 -0.91 20.67
C SER A 200 6.76 -0.98 22.20
N LEU A 201 6.65 0.18 22.87
CA LEU A 201 6.74 0.27 24.34
C LEU A 201 5.56 -0.35 25.08
N GLU A 202 4.57 -0.87 24.38
CA GLU A 202 3.48 -1.64 24.98
C GLU A 202 4.00 -2.94 25.62
N ARG A 203 3.46 -3.30 26.79
CA ARG A 203 3.85 -4.50 27.51
C ARG A 203 3.60 -5.75 26.64
N GLN A 204 4.68 -6.30 26.12
CA GLN A 204 4.69 -7.60 25.48
C GLN A 204 5.43 -8.60 26.37
N ALA A 205 5.09 -9.88 26.24
CA ALA A 205 5.80 -10.94 26.92
C ALA A 205 7.29 -10.96 26.53
N ASP A 206 8.15 -11.37 27.46
CA ASP A 206 9.60 -11.53 27.26
C ASP A 206 9.88 -12.84 26.51
N LEU A 207 9.31 -12.97 25.32
CA LEU A 207 9.34 -14.16 24.51
C LEU A 207 9.95 -13.88 23.13
N LEU A 208 10.86 -14.73 22.72
CA LEU A 208 11.36 -14.82 21.34
C LEU A 208 10.53 -15.90 20.61
N ARG A 209 9.79 -15.46 19.58
CA ARG A 209 8.97 -16.35 18.76
C ARG A 209 9.70 -16.69 17.48
N LEU A 210 9.99 -17.97 17.28
CA LEU A 210 10.72 -18.47 16.13
C LEU A 210 9.89 -19.51 15.38
N ARG A 211 10.07 -19.55 14.08
CA ARG A 211 9.46 -20.53 13.18
C ARG A 211 10.54 -21.19 12.35
N HIS A 212 10.49 -22.52 12.32
CA HIS A 212 11.36 -23.35 11.48
C HIS A 212 10.84 -23.39 10.02
N ASP A 213 11.72 -23.64 9.08
CA ASP A 213 11.37 -23.78 7.66
C ASP A 213 10.39 -24.94 7.40
N SER A 214 10.36 -25.98 8.26
CA SER A 214 9.36 -27.06 8.22
C SER A 214 7.96 -26.63 8.64
N GLY A 215 7.80 -25.43 9.24
CA GLY A 215 6.55 -24.92 9.77
C GLY A 215 6.38 -25.07 11.28
N GLU A 216 7.29 -25.74 11.98
CA GLU A 216 7.34 -25.81 13.43
C GLU A 216 7.54 -24.41 14.03
N SER A 217 6.94 -24.15 15.22
CA SER A 217 7.04 -22.86 15.90
C SER A 217 7.41 -23.07 17.36
N GLU A 218 8.33 -22.25 17.87
CA GLU A 218 8.77 -22.26 19.27
C GLU A 218 8.66 -20.86 19.86
N GLU A 219 8.28 -20.80 21.13
CA GLU A 219 8.31 -19.60 21.96
C GLU A 219 9.31 -19.83 23.09
N VAL A 220 10.31 -18.97 23.17
CA VAL A 220 11.40 -19.10 24.13
C VAL A 220 11.39 -17.90 25.06
N ALA A 221 11.36 -18.14 26.38
CA ALA A 221 11.50 -17.09 27.38
C ALA A 221 12.94 -16.58 27.41
N VAL A 222 13.13 -15.25 27.34
CA VAL A 222 14.44 -14.61 27.25
C VAL A 222 14.59 -13.51 28.31
N ASN A 223 15.82 -13.21 28.71
CA ASN A 223 16.12 -12.08 29.58
C ASN A 223 16.21 -10.79 28.71
N VAL A 224 15.20 -9.95 28.72
CA VAL A 224 15.13 -8.76 27.86
C VAL A 224 15.88 -7.59 28.48
N LEU A 225 17.05 -7.26 27.93
CA LEU A 225 17.85 -6.11 28.35
C LEU A 225 17.42 -4.79 27.72
N LEU A 226 16.93 -4.83 26.48
CA LEU A 226 16.51 -3.63 25.74
C LEU A 226 15.31 -3.94 24.85
N ARG A 227 14.33 -3.03 24.85
CA ARG A 227 13.24 -2.98 23.88
C ARG A 227 13.30 -1.68 23.13
N SER A 228 13.12 -1.76 21.82
CA SER A 228 13.05 -0.55 20.97
C SER A 228 12.28 -0.88 19.68
N ASP A 229 11.61 0.12 19.13
CA ASP A 229 11.07 0.11 17.76
C ASP A 229 12.08 0.60 16.74
N ASN A 230 13.29 0.95 17.18
CA ASN A 230 14.37 1.40 16.31
C ASN A 230 15.41 0.30 16.08
N VAL A 231 15.46 -0.21 14.85
CA VAL A 231 16.38 -1.28 14.42
C VAL A 231 17.86 -0.88 14.64
N GLN A 232 18.21 0.38 14.37
CA GLN A 232 19.61 0.84 14.51
C GLN A 232 20.07 0.84 15.97
N THR A 233 19.20 1.23 16.90
CA THR A 233 19.47 1.18 18.35
C THR A 233 19.74 -0.25 18.79
N LEU A 234 18.89 -1.20 18.40
CA LEU A 234 19.05 -2.62 18.73
C LEU A 234 20.31 -3.21 18.09
N LYS A 235 20.59 -2.85 16.82
CA LYS A 235 21.78 -3.31 16.10
C LYS A 235 23.08 -2.87 16.81
N GLN A 236 23.15 -1.62 17.24
CA GLN A 236 24.32 -1.12 17.96
C GLN A 236 24.50 -1.80 19.31
N ALA A 237 23.41 -2.03 20.04
CA ALA A 237 23.46 -2.77 21.31
C ALA A 237 23.93 -4.22 21.10
N ALA A 238 23.47 -4.90 20.05
CA ALA A 238 23.94 -6.22 19.69
C ALA A 238 25.43 -6.24 19.31
N LEU A 239 25.88 -5.28 18.50
CA LEU A 239 27.30 -5.12 18.14
C LEU A 239 28.21 -4.85 19.35
N ALA A 240 27.67 -4.21 20.38
CA ALA A 240 28.36 -4.04 21.67
C ALA A 240 28.39 -5.33 22.52
N GLY A 241 27.79 -6.43 22.04
CA GLY A 241 27.79 -7.74 22.71
C GLY A 241 26.79 -7.86 23.86
N LEU A 242 25.80 -6.98 23.95
CA LEU A 242 24.84 -6.96 25.05
C LEU A 242 23.86 -8.16 25.02
N GLY A 243 23.65 -8.79 23.85
CA GLY A 243 22.73 -9.92 23.74
C GLY A 243 22.43 -10.26 22.28
N MET A 244 21.60 -11.28 22.10
CA MET A 244 21.07 -11.63 20.79
C MET A 244 19.90 -10.71 20.40
N VAL A 245 19.68 -10.56 19.08
CA VAL A 245 18.65 -9.65 18.54
C VAL A 245 17.96 -10.22 17.31
N GLY A 246 16.64 -10.07 17.22
CA GLY A 246 15.88 -10.34 16.01
C GLY A 246 15.78 -9.09 15.15
N LEU A 247 16.38 -9.10 13.95
CA LEU A 247 16.39 -7.94 13.04
C LEU A 247 16.11 -8.33 11.58
N PRO A 248 15.59 -7.38 10.76
CA PRO A 248 15.49 -7.58 9.33
C PRO A 248 16.87 -7.67 8.70
N LEU A 249 17.15 -8.75 7.96
CA LEU A 249 18.49 -9.04 7.43
C LEU A 249 19.01 -7.95 6.50
N TYR A 250 18.12 -7.28 5.74
CA TYR A 250 18.52 -6.18 4.86
C TYR A 250 19.15 -4.98 5.61
N ALA A 251 18.87 -4.85 6.91
CA ALA A 251 19.43 -3.79 7.74
C ALA A 251 20.82 -4.15 8.32
N CYS A 252 21.26 -5.40 8.16
CA CYS A 252 22.47 -5.94 8.76
C CYS A 252 23.45 -6.50 7.73
N VAL A 253 23.28 -6.16 6.45
CA VAL A 253 24.06 -6.75 5.32
C VAL A 253 25.57 -6.57 5.49
N ASN A 254 26.00 -5.37 5.87
CA ASN A 254 27.41 -5.07 6.07
C ASN A 254 27.99 -5.83 7.25
N GLU A 255 27.26 -5.85 8.38
CA GLU A 255 27.68 -6.50 9.61
C GLU A 255 27.70 -8.03 9.48
N LEU A 256 26.83 -8.59 8.64
CA LEU A 256 26.86 -10.01 8.28
C LEU A 256 28.01 -10.33 7.32
N ALA A 257 28.26 -9.47 6.33
CA ALA A 257 29.30 -9.68 5.34
C ALA A 257 30.73 -9.57 5.94
N ASP A 258 30.91 -8.65 6.90
CA ASP A 258 32.22 -8.47 7.58
C ASP A 258 32.35 -9.33 8.86
N GLY A 259 31.33 -10.15 9.17
CA GLY A 259 31.38 -11.11 10.28
C GLY A 259 31.22 -10.49 11.67
N ARG A 260 30.89 -9.20 11.80
CA ARG A 260 30.62 -8.56 13.10
C ARG A 260 29.33 -9.07 13.76
N LEU A 261 28.38 -9.47 12.94
CA LEU A 261 27.20 -10.21 13.37
C LEU A 261 27.13 -11.54 12.62
N GLN A 262 26.62 -12.55 13.29
CA GLN A 262 26.35 -13.87 12.73
C GLN A 262 24.92 -14.28 13.03
N GLN A 263 24.32 -15.00 12.09
CA GLN A 263 22.96 -15.51 12.27
C GLN A 263 22.97 -16.76 13.16
N LEU A 264 22.14 -16.74 14.20
CA LEU A 264 21.85 -17.86 15.06
C LEU A 264 20.74 -18.71 14.43
N LEU A 265 20.84 -20.02 14.49
CA LEU A 265 19.78 -20.93 14.09
C LEU A 265 19.19 -20.55 12.71
N PRO A 266 19.93 -20.60 11.62
CA PRO A 266 19.51 -20.04 10.31
C PRO A 266 18.20 -20.67 9.78
N GLU A 267 17.86 -21.87 10.20
CA GLU A 267 16.60 -22.56 9.84
C GLU A 267 15.41 -22.10 10.73
N TRP A 268 15.69 -21.39 11.83
CA TRP A 268 14.72 -20.82 12.75
C TRP A 268 14.78 -19.30 12.69
N ARG A 269 13.65 -18.68 12.38
CA ARG A 269 13.62 -17.22 12.22
C ARG A 269 12.38 -16.62 12.85
N PRO A 270 12.44 -15.36 13.26
CA PRO A 270 11.25 -14.60 13.59
C PRO A 270 10.29 -14.59 12.41
N LYS A 271 9.00 -14.39 12.67
CA LYS A 271 8.01 -14.27 11.59
C LYS A 271 8.44 -13.19 10.60
N ASP A 272 8.49 -13.57 9.34
CA ASP A 272 8.82 -12.63 8.26
C ASP A 272 7.89 -11.41 8.24
N GLY A 273 8.47 -10.25 8.02
CA GLY A 273 7.73 -9.02 7.80
C GLY A 273 7.18 -8.96 6.38
N LYS A 274 5.98 -8.41 6.23
CA LYS A 274 5.42 -8.10 4.90
C LYS A 274 5.41 -6.59 4.72
N LEU A 275 6.10 -6.08 3.71
CA LEU A 275 5.96 -4.67 3.32
C LEU A 275 4.76 -4.51 2.41
N VAL A 276 3.92 -3.57 2.76
CA VAL A 276 2.76 -3.17 1.97
C VAL A 276 2.84 -1.68 1.64
N MET A 277 2.35 -1.32 0.47
CA MET A 277 2.18 0.06 0.04
C MET A 277 0.71 0.43 0.14
N LEU A 278 0.44 1.59 0.70
CA LEU A 278 -0.88 2.19 0.84
C LEU A 278 -0.93 3.50 0.08
N TYR A 279 -2.00 3.74 -0.65
CA TYR A 279 -2.28 5.01 -1.32
C TYR A 279 -3.79 5.23 -1.46
N PRO A 280 -4.27 6.47 -1.67
CA PRO A 280 -5.69 6.75 -1.77
C PRO A 280 -6.35 6.01 -2.94
N ALA A 281 -7.53 5.43 -2.69
CA ALA A 281 -8.36 4.80 -3.73
C ALA A 281 -9.00 5.83 -4.69
N ARG A 282 -8.67 7.12 -4.56
CA ARG A 282 -9.23 8.19 -5.39
C ARG A 282 -8.86 7.97 -6.85
N ARG A 283 -9.86 8.07 -7.70
CA ARG A 283 -9.67 8.09 -9.16
C ARG A 283 -8.79 9.28 -9.51
N GLY A 284 -7.66 9.03 -10.20
CA GLY A 284 -6.77 10.09 -10.68
C GLY A 284 -5.54 10.35 -9.82
N LEU A 285 -4.77 9.30 -9.46
CA LEU A 285 -3.39 9.50 -8.98
C LEU A 285 -2.62 10.36 -9.99
N SER A 286 -1.89 11.36 -9.50
CA SER A 286 -1.05 12.18 -10.37
C SER A 286 0.00 11.31 -11.10
N PRO A 287 0.46 11.72 -12.30
CA PRO A 287 1.50 10.99 -13.03
C PRO A 287 2.76 10.75 -12.19
N ALA A 288 3.15 11.72 -11.35
CA ALA A 288 4.30 11.61 -10.46
C ALA A 288 4.11 10.53 -9.37
N VAL A 289 2.94 10.48 -8.73
CA VAL A 289 2.61 9.46 -7.72
C VAL A 289 2.57 8.08 -8.35
N ARG A 290 1.96 7.93 -9.52
CA ARG A 290 1.91 6.67 -10.26
C ARG A 290 3.32 6.18 -10.63
N ALA A 291 4.15 7.08 -11.17
CA ALA A 291 5.54 6.76 -11.51
C ALA A 291 6.33 6.24 -10.31
N LEU A 292 6.16 6.86 -9.13
CA LEU A 292 6.82 6.41 -7.90
C LEU A 292 6.30 5.04 -7.45
N ILE A 293 4.98 4.82 -7.48
CA ILE A 293 4.36 3.53 -7.14
C ILE A 293 4.90 2.41 -8.04
N ASP A 294 4.88 2.62 -9.36
CA ASP A 294 5.32 1.62 -10.34
C ASP A 294 6.83 1.35 -10.22
N PHE A 295 7.63 2.38 -9.99
CA PHE A 295 9.06 2.25 -9.76
C PHE A 295 9.36 1.42 -8.49
N ILE A 296 8.74 1.74 -7.37
CA ILE A 296 8.96 1.02 -6.10
C ILE A 296 8.50 -0.44 -6.22
N LYS A 297 7.37 -0.72 -6.86
CA LYS A 297 6.85 -2.09 -7.06
C LYS A 297 7.83 -2.99 -7.80
N VAL A 298 8.61 -2.44 -8.70
CA VAL A 298 9.59 -3.19 -9.49
C VAL A 298 10.96 -3.23 -8.79
N GLN A 299 11.44 -2.08 -8.34
CA GLN A 299 12.84 -1.95 -7.88
C GLN A 299 13.04 -2.44 -6.44
N LEU A 300 12.06 -2.28 -5.55
CA LEU A 300 12.21 -2.68 -4.16
C LEU A 300 12.35 -4.19 -3.97
N PRO A 301 11.49 -5.05 -4.58
CA PRO A 301 11.68 -6.50 -4.51
C PRO A 301 13.01 -6.96 -5.13
N ALA A 302 13.44 -6.34 -6.24
CA ALA A 302 14.70 -6.65 -6.89
C ALA A 302 15.91 -6.32 -5.99
N LEU A 303 15.90 -5.15 -5.36
CA LEU A 303 16.93 -4.74 -4.41
C LEU A 303 17.00 -5.68 -3.19
N LEU A 304 15.85 -6.07 -2.63
CA LEU A 304 15.81 -7.01 -1.51
C LEU A 304 16.32 -8.40 -1.87
N ALA A 305 16.03 -8.88 -3.09
CA ALA A 305 16.57 -10.15 -3.58
C ALA A 305 18.10 -10.11 -3.77
N GLU A 306 18.65 -8.95 -4.15
CA GLU A 306 20.09 -8.74 -4.26
C GLU A 306 20.76 -8.72 -2.88
N VAL A 307 20.18 -7.97 -1.94
CA VAL A 307 20.70 -7.76 -0.58
C VAL A 307 20.56 -9.01 0.29
N GLY A 308 19.53 -9.84 0.06
CA GLY A 308 19.29 -11.08 0.82
C GLY A 308 20.11 -12.29 0.37
N ARG A 309 20.95 -12.19 -0.67
CA ARG A 309 21.85 -13.28 -1.07
C ARG A 309 23.08 -13.25 -0.20
N PRO A 310 23.40 -14.32 0.57
CA PRO A 310 24.69 -14.44 1.21
C PRO A 310 25.77 -14.43 0.12
N ARG A 311 26.75 -13.53 0.26
CA ARG A 311 27.97 -13.55 -0.55
C ARG A 311 28.90 -14.64 -0.09
#